data_f33b48e4437b61a421b1f15d7434db39
#
_entry.id   f33b48e4437b61a421b1f15d7434db39
#
_cell.length_a   1.000
_cell.length_b   1.000
_cell.length_c   1.000
_cell.angle_alpha   90.00
_cell.angle_beta   90.00
_cell.angle_gamma   90.00
#
_symmetry.space_group_name_H-M   'P 1'
#
loop_
_entity.id
_entity.type
_entity.pdbx_description
1 polymer ?
#
loop_
_entity_poly.entity_id
_entity_poly.type
_entity_poly.pdbx_seq_one_letter_code
_entity_poly.pdbx_strand_id
1 'polypeptide(L)'
;SHDVGFGERLKTAMAECRAVMEPFIKSRYDGALDVTIEEICDRMNTVRNGIAHSRLDLNLEAVHLSDLKIIEELLYAMRLQHLRVDTKSIQIGIKRLFGERISIE
;
A
#
# COMPACT_ATOMS: atom_id res chain seq x y z
N SER A 1 -24.44 -11.39 -7.42
CA SER A 1 -23.32 -10.48 -7.60
C SER A 1 -22.25 -10.83 -6.58
N HIS A 2 -21.04 -10.80 -7.02
CA HIS A 2 -19.93 -11.10 -6.16
C HIS A 2 -19.13 -9.83 -5.90
N ASP A 3 -19.31 -9.27 -4.72
CA ASP A 3 -18.50 -8.13 -4.32
C ASP A 3 -17.06 -8.61 -4.09
N VAL A 4 -16.15 -7.98 -4.75
CA VAL A 4 -14.73 -8.24 -4.52
C VAL A 4 -14.37 -7.68 -3.15
N GLY A 5 -13.79 -8.51 -2.30
CA GLY A 5 -13.39 -8.10 -0.96
C GLY A 5 -12.33 -7.01 -0.97
N PHE A 6 -12.21 -6.31 0.15
CA PHE A 6 -11.22 -5.23 0.30
C PHE A 6 -9.80 -5.71 0.02
N GLY A 7 -9.42 -6.88 0.55
CA GLY A 7 -8.09 -7.44 0.32
C GLY A 7 -7.78 -7.68 -1.14
N GLU A 8 -8.75 -8.18 -1.90
CA GLU A 8 -8.59 -8.43 -3.34
C GLU A 8 -8.49 -7.12 -4.13
N ARG A 9 -9.28 -6.12 -3.77
CA ARG A 9 -9.19 -4.79 -4.41
C ARG A 9 -7.82 -4.17 -4.14
N LEU A 10 -7.31 -4.37 -2.93
CA LEU A 10 -5.99 -3.85 -2.55
C LEU A 10 -4.88 -4.54 -3.33
N LYS A 11 -4.98 -5.85 -3.51
CA LYS A 11 -4.02 -6.61 -4.34
C LYS A 11 -4.04 -6.15 -5.80
N THR A 12 -5.22 -5.90 -6.34
CA THR A 12 -5.37 -5.38 -7.70
C THR A 12 -4.71 -4.01 -7.84
N ALA A 13 -4.95 -3.11 -6.89
CA ALA A 13 -4.35 -1.78 -6.89
C ALA A 13 -2.83 -1.85 -6.79
N MET A 14 -2.31 -2.73 -5.93
CA MET A 14 -0.87 -2.96 -5.81
C MET A 14 -0.26 -3.47 -7.11
N ALA A 15 -0.96 -4.39 -7.81
CA ALA A 15 -0.49 -4.90 -9.08
C ALA A 15 -0.43 -3.79 -10.14
N GLU A 16 -1.44 -2.94 -10.19
CA GLU A 16 -1.49 -1.83 -11.14
C GLU A 16 -0.41 -0.78 -10.88
N CYS A 17 -0.07 -0.54 -9.63
CA CYS A 17 0.93 0.45 -9.23
C CYS A 17 2.26 -0.18 -8.81
N ARG A 18 2.50 -1.43 -9.13
CA ARG A 18 3.68 -2.18 -8.68
C ARG A 18 4.98 -1.45 -8.98
N ALA A 19 5.15 -0.98 -10.22
CA ALA A 19 6.39 -0.30 -10.63
C ALA A 19 6.64 0.97 -9.80
N VAL A 20 5.60 1.71 -9.48
CA VAL A 20 5.71 2.90 -8.64
C VAL A 20 6.05 2.52 -7.21
N MET A 21 5.35 1.53 -6.65
CA MET A 21 5.40 1.22 -5.21
C MET A 21 6.60 0.38 -4.79
N GLU A 22 7.21 -0.35 -5.72
CA GLU A 22 8.28 -1.29 -5.41
C GLU A 22 9.39 -0.71 -4.53
N PRO A 23 10.01 0.45 -4.84
CA PRO A 23 11.10 0.96 -4.02
C PRO A 23 10.65 1.34 -2.60
N PHE A 24 9.43 1.80 -2.44
CA PHE A 24 8.91 2.20 -1.13
C PHE A 24 8.62 0.97 -0.25
N ILE A 25 8.06 -0.08 -0.85
CA ILE A 25 7.82 -1.33 -0.13
C ILE A 25 9.15 -1.98 0.26
N LYS A 26 10.10 -2.04 -0.67
CA LYS A 26 11.42 -2.63 -0.40
C LYS A 26 12.18 -1.88 0.70
N SER A 27 11.98 -0.58 0.84
CA SER A 27 12.66 0.20 1.87
C SER A 27 12.09 -0.03 3.26
N ARG A 28 10.85 -0.50 3.36
CA ARG A 28 10.13 -0.66 4.65
C ARG A 28 10.01 -2.08 5.13
N TYR A 29 10.15 -3.05 4.24
CA TYR A 29 9.93 -4.45 4.57
C TYR A 29 11.08 -5.31 4.06
N ASP A 30 11.35 -6.38 4.78
CA ASP A 30 12.31 -7.38 4.36
C ASP A 30 11.58 -8.48 3.59
N GLY A 31 12.32 -9.21 2.76
CA GLY A 31 11.77 -10.36 2.05
C GLY A 31 11.36 -10.07 0.61
N ALA A 32 10.82 -11.10 -0.03
CA ALA A 32 10.43 -11.03 -1.43
C ALA A 32 9.23 -10.10 -1.62
N LEU A 33 9.27 -9.29 -2.67
CA LEU A 33 8.25 -8.27 -2.92
C LEU A 33 6.84 -8.84 -3.01
N ASP A 34 6.64 -9.93 -3.74
CA ASP A 34 5.31 -10.53 -3.93
C ASP A 34 4.72 -11.03 -2.61
N VAL A 35 5.55 -11.65 -1.78
CA VAL A 35 5.13 -12.15 -0.47
C VAL A 35 4.76 -10.97 0.43
N THR A 36 5.59 -9.93 0.42
CA THR A 36 5.36 -8.72 1.22
C THR A 36 4.06 -8.04 0.85
N ILE A 37 3.80 -7.88 -0.46
CA ILE A 37 2.55 -7.27 -0.94
C ILE A 37 1.34 -8.08 -0.45
N GLU A 38 1.40 -9.40 -0.56
CA GLU A 38 0.31 -10.26 -0.11
C GLU A 38 0.08 -10.12 1.40
N GLU A 39 1.16 -10.08 2.17
CA GLU A 39 1.06 -9.93 3.62
C GLU A 39 0.46 -8.58 4.02
N ILE A 40 0.86 -7.50 3.36
CA ILE A 40 0.29 -6.16 3.60
C ILE A 40 -1.23 -6.20 3.34
N CYS A 41 -1.63 -6.76 2.21
CA CYS A 41 -3.04 -6.82 1.83
C CYS A 41 -3.86 -7.65 2.81
N ASP A 42 -3.32 -8.77 3.26
CA ASP A 42 -3.98 -9.64 4.21
C ASP A 42 -4.12 -8.98 5.58
N ARG A 43 -3.06 -8.33 6.08
CA ARG A 43 -3.13 -7.61 7.34
C ARG A 43 -4.14 -6.47 7.31
N MET A 44 -4.14 -5.69 6.23
CA MET A 44 -5.05 -4.56 6.11
C MET A 44 -6.49 -5.01 5.93
N ASN A 45 -6.71 -6.14 5.26
CA ASN A 45 -8.04 -6.73 5.17
C ASN A 45 -8.55 -7.14 6.56
N THR A 46 -7.69 -7.73 7.38
CA THR A 46 -8.03 -8.12 8.75
C THR A 46 -8.37 -6.88 9.60
N VAL A 47 -7.58 -5.82 9.50
CA VAL A 47 -7.85 -4.56 10.22
C VAL A 47 -9.19 -3.99 9.80
N ARG A 48 -9.44 -3.90 8.51
CA ARG A 48 -10.69 -3.35 7.97
C ARG A 48 -11.90 -4.17 8.45
N ASN A 49 -11.79 -5.50 8.44
CA ASN A 49 -12.86 -6.36 8.92
C ASN A 49 -13.09 -6.20 10.44
N GLY A 50 -12.01 -6.06 11.21
CA GLY A 50 -12.10 -5.79 12.64
C GLY A 50 -12.87 -4.49 12.93
N ILE A 51 -12.54 -3.43 12.20
CA ILE A 51 -13.22 -2.14 12.34
C ILE A 51 -14.70 -2.27 11.92
N ALA A 52 -14.96 -2.93 10.78
CA ALA A 52 -16.31 -3.11 10.27
C ALA A 52 -17.20 -3.89 11.24
N HIS A 53 -16.63 -4.79 12.04
CA HIS A 53 -17.34 -5.58 13.03
C HIS A 53 -17.24 -4.99 14.44
N SER A 54 -16.75 -3.76 14.56
CA SER A 54 -16.66 -3.03 15.84
C SER A 54 -15.91 -3.81 16.92
N ARG A 55 -14.81 -4.46 16.53
CA ARG A 55 -13.98 -5.20 17.48
C ARG A 55 -13.18 -4.26 18.35
N LEU A 56 -13.45 -4.27 19.63
CA LEU A 56 -12.76 -3.41 20.60
C LEU A 56 -11.39 -3.98 21.00
N ASP A 57 -11.15 -5.26 20.70
CA ASP A 57 -9.89 -5.95 20.99
C ASP A 57 -8.87 -5.90 19.85
N LEU A 58 -9.14 -5.07 18.83
CA LEU A 58 -8.24 -4.93 17.71
C LEU A 58 -6.90 -4.35 18.16
N ASN A 59 -5.84 -5.14 18.02
CA ASN A 59 -4.51 -4.75 18.45
C ASN A 59 -3.67 -4.35 17.23
N LEU A 60 -3.34 -3.06 17.13
CA LEU A 60 -2.52 -2.53 16.03
C LEU A 60 -1.06 -2.45 16.49
N GLU A 61 -0.19 -3.03 15.68
CA GLU A 61 1.25 -3.03 15.91
C GLU A 61 1.97 -2.05 14.97
N ALA A 62 3.28 -1.89 15.14
CA ALA A 62 4.08 -1.02 14.30
C ALA A 62 3.97 -1.39 12.80
N VAL A 63 3.89 -2.67 12.48
CA VAL A 63 3.74 -3.13 11.10
C VAL A 63 2.46 -2.60 10.46
N HIS A 64 1.39 -2.46 11.24
CA HIS A 64 0.13 -1.92 10.73
C HIS A 64 0.26 -0.44 10.38
N LEU A 65 1.06 0.31 11.11
CA LEU A 65 1.32 1.73 10.79
C LEU A 65 2.11 1.85 9.50
N SER A 66 3.09 0.97 9.28
CA SER A 66 3.83 0.92 8.02
C SER A 66 2.90 0.58 6.86
N ASP A 67 2.03 -0.41 7.06
CA ASP A 67 1.04 -0.81 6.04
C ASP A 67 0.12 0.35 5.68
N LEU A 68 -0.37 1.10 6.68
CA LEU A 68 -1.25 2.25 6.45
C LEU A 68 -0.53 3.32 5.63
N LYS A 69 0.73 3.58 5.93
CA LYS A 69 1.51 4.55 5.16
C LYS A 69 1.68 4.10 3.71
N ILE A 70 1.98 2.83 3.49
CA ILE A 70 2.09 2.28 2.13
C ILE A 70 0.76 2.42 1.38
N ILE A 71 -0.36 2.18 2.04
CA ILE A 71 -1.68 2.32 1.42
C ILE A 71 -1.97 3.78 1.06
N GLU A 72 -1.63 4.73 1.92
CA GLU A 72 -1.79 6.14 1.60
C GLU A 72 -0.97 6.53 0.37
N GLU A 73 0.27 6.06 0.28
CA GLU A 73 1.13 6.27 -0.88
C GLU A 73 0.54 5.61 -2.12
N LEU A 74 0.00 4.41 -1.98
CA LEU A 74 -0.66 3.70 -3.06
C LEU A 74 -1.87 4.48 -3.61
N LEU A 75 -2.70 5.02 -2.73
CA LEU A 75 -3.87 5.81 -3.15
C LEU A 75 -3.44 7.05 -3.93
N TYR A 76 -2.39 7.71 -3.49
CA TYR A 76 -1.79 8.83 -4.21
C TYR A 76 -1.29 8.39 -5.59
N ALA A 77 -0.56 7.27 -5.64
CA ALA A 77 -0.02 6.72 -6.88
C ALA A 77 -1.14 6.38 -7.87
N MET A 78 -2.20 5.75 -7.39
CA MET A 78 -3.33 5.38 -8.23
C MET A 78 -3.97 6.60 -8.90
N ARG A 79 -4.17 7.68 -8.16
CA ARG A 79 -4.76 8.89 -8.71
C ARG A 79 -3.88 9.51 -9.79
N LEU A 80 -2.59 9.61 -9.54
CA LEU A 80 -1.68 10.19 -10.52
C LEU A 80 -1.48 9.30 -11.74
N GLN A 81 -1.43 7.98 -11.52
CA GLN A 81 -1.32 7.02 -12.63
C GLN A 81 -2.57 7.09 -13.52
N HIS A 82 -3.73 7.27 -12.91
CA HIS A 82 -4.98 7.46 -13.63
C HIS A 82 -4.96 8.73 -14.48
N LEU A 83 -4.25 9.76 -14.02
CA LEU A 83 -4.05 11.01 -14.76
C LEU A 83 -2.87 10.93 -15.74
N ARG A 84 -2.30 9.74 -15.91
CA ARG A 84 -1.19 9.45 -16.83
C ARG A 84 0.11 10.17 -16.49
N VAL A 85 0.33 10.44 -15.20
CA VAL A 85 1.61 10.91 -14.71
C VAL A 85 2.58 9.73 -14.75
N ASP A 86 3.82 9.97 -15.19
CA ASP A 86 4.82 8.91 -15.32
C ASP A 86 5.30 8.39 -13.96
N THR A 87 5.79 7.17 -13.97
CA THR A 87 6.26 6.46 -12.76
C THR A 87 7.25 7.27 -11.95
N LYS A 88 8.26 7.83 -12.58
CA LYS A 88 9.31 8.58 -11.87
C LYS A 88 8.76 9.83 -11.20
N SER A 89 7.89 10.56 -11.87
CA SER A 89 7.27 11.76 -11.30
C SER A 89 6.39 11.42 -10.11
N ILE A 90 5.64 10.31 -10.18
CA ILE A 90 4.83 9.85 -9.06
C ILE A 90 5.73 9.50 -7.87
N GLN A 91 6.83 8.79 -8.11
CA GLN A 91 7.77 8.41 -7.06
C GLN A 91 8.39 9.62 -6.38
N ILE A 92 8.76 10.64 -7.15
CA ILE A 92 9.29 11.90 -6.61
C ILE A 92 8.23 12.57 -5.72
N GLY A 93 6.98 12.59 -6.17
CA GLY A 93 5.87 13.14 -5.40
C GLY A 93 5.66 12.40 -4.09
N ILE A 94 5.67 11.07 -4.12
CA ILE A 94 5.55 10.25 -2.91
C ILE A 94 6.68 10.57 -1.94
N LYS A 95 7.90 10.61 -2.45
CA LYS A 95 9.07 10.89 -1.62
C LYS A 95 8.92 12.22 -0.89
N ARG A 96 8.48 13.26 -1.59
CA ARG A 96 8.33 14.60 -1.01
C ARG A 96 7.16 14.71 -0.05
N LEU A 97 6.00 14.20 -0.45
CA LEU A 97 4.77 14.35 0.34
C LEU A 97 4.74 13.47 1.58
N PHE A 98 5.29 12.27 1.48
CA PHE A 98 5.23 11.29 2.57
C PHE A 98 6.54 11.14 3.34
N GLY A 99 7.52 11.96 3.03
CA GLY A 99 8.79 11.95 3.76
C GLY A 99 9.64 10.71 3.56
N GLU A 100 9.53 10.06 2.41
CA GLU A 100 10.34 8.88 2.11
C GLU A 100 11.78 9.29 1.81
N ARG A 101 12.73 8.52 2.34
CA ARG A 101 14.17 8.84 2.24
C ARG A 101 14.93 7.86 1.36
N ILE A 102 14.34 7.49 0.24
CA ILE A 102 14.99 6.60 -0.72
C ILE A 102 15.46 7.40 -1.93
N SER A 103 16.44 6.85 -2.65
CA SER A 103 16.90 7.44 -3.90
C SER A 103 16.02 6.97 -5.04
N ILE A 104 15.59 7.92 -5.87
CA ILE A 104 14.82 7.62 -7.09
C ILE A 104 15.76 7.81 -8.28
N GLU A 105 15.99 6.74 -9.03
CA GLU A 105 16.86 6.75 -10.21
C GLU A 105 16.08 6.95 -11.50
#